data_7201ec5db38263210878444e5b51a2b5
#
_entry.id   7201ec5db38263210878444e5b51a2b5
#
_cell.length_a   1.000
_cell.length_b   1.000
_cell.length_c   1.000
_cell.angle_alpha   90.00
_cell.angle_beta   90.00
_cell.angle_gamma   90.00
#
_symmetry.space_group_name_H-M   'P 1'
#
loop_
_entity.id
_entity.type
_entity.pdbx_description
1 polymer ?
#
loop_
_entity_poly.entity_id
_entity_poly.type
_entity_poly.pdbx_seq_one_letter_code
_entity_poly.pdbx_strand_id
1 'polypeptide(L)'
;MPTVKYRISSRVSNGQAEVLVRFYDGSFSQRAKSHIPVPVASWDESAGALVIPKRITPETLALREKQHELDALTDFIIDAWWREQYDARDGWLQRKIEAYNGRVSANKEERARVCECVREYMNEKNLEPQTKKHYEVLISDLERYEKQHGTLLLEEFTEDVVDAFAKFLQNERIVVNGEVRYNVRSRNTMSARLKKLSAVCRYAVSKGYIANSPFGVGKFKIQSEVYGEPIYLTIAERNALYEAALPKHLAVQRDIFVFQCHVGCRVSDLIGFTEENVTRDGWLQYIQHKLRKEKPIVVRVPLSDTALEIIERYRGCQADGRLLPFIHPNDYNKDIHAFCRLAGMDRIVMVQDPKTLSAVPKRLWEVASSHLARRTFMANVFKETGSERITSAFTGHVNGSHAFSRYTSVDDEMKVSVLKNMKERK
;
A
#
# COMPACT_ATOMS: atom_id res chain seq x y z
N MET A 1 -47.52 -11.91 6.56
CA MET A 1 -46.07 -11.60 6.43
C MET A 1 -45.77 -10.22 7.00
N PRO A 2 -44.71 -10.09 7.77
CA PRO A 2 -44.33 -8.80 8.34
C PRO A 2 -44.11 -7.78 7.21
N THR A 3 -44.69 -6.62 7.41
CA THR A 3 -44.65 -5.56 6.39
C THR A 3 -44.37 -4.21 7.07
N VAL A 4 -43.42 -3.49 6.51
CA VAL A 4 -43.07 -2.12 6.88
C VAL A 4 -43.55 -1.17 5.79
N LYS A 5 -44.25 -0.09 6.17
CA LYS A 5 -44.66 0.99 5.27
C LYS A 5 -44.24 2.32 5.83
N TYR A 6 -43.87 3.21 4.94
CA TYR A 6 -43.42 4.57 5.25
C TYR A 6 -44.44 5.62 4.78
N ARG A 7 -44.54 6.70 5.53
CA ARG A 7 -45.26 7.93 5.17
C ARG A 7 -44.50 9.11 5.75
N ILE A 8 -44.65 10.29 5.19
CA ILE A 8 -44.09 11.49 5.78
C ILE A 8 -45.09 12.17 6.73
N SER A 9 -44.53 12.82 7.74
CA SER A 9 -45.29 13.64 8.67
C SER A 9 -45.90 14.85 7.96
N SER A 10 -47.10 15.27 8.39
CA SER A 10 -47.73 16.52 7.93
C SER A 10 -46.97 17.78 8.41
N ARG A 11 -46.10 17.65 9.40
CA ARG A 11 -45.25 18.78 9.85
C ARG A 11 -44.03 18.87 8.98
N VAL A 12 -43.91 19.99 8.27
CA VAL A 12 -42.77 20.29 7.40
C VAL A 12 -41.93 21.40 8.03
N SER A 13 -40.63 21.24 8.11
CA SER A 13 -39.69 22.27 8.52
C SER A 13 -38.55 22.36 7.50
N ASN A 14 -38.27 23.54 6.99
CA ASN A 14 -37.24 23.79 5.97
C ASN A 14 -37.32 22.85 4.75
N GLY A 15 -38.53 22.54 4.27
CA GLY A 15 -38.78 21.66 3.13
C GLY A 15 -38.56 20.17 3.41
N GLN A 16 -38.33 19.80 4.66
CA GLN A 16 -38.17 18.41 5.11
C GLN A 16 -39.31 17.96 6.01
N ALA A 17 -39.70 16.69 5.95
CA ALA A 17 -40.64 16.03 6.82
C ALA A 17 -40.05 14.78 7.41
N GLU A 18 -40.43 14.47 8.65
CA GLU A 18 -40.03 13.23 9.33
C GLU A 18 -40.78 12.05 8.73
N VAL A 19 -40.07 10.92 8.49
CA VAL A 19 -40.68 9.67 8.03
C VAL A 19 -41.35 8.96 9.22
N LEU A 20 -42.59 8.56 9.03
CA LEU A 20 -43.39 7.76 9.96
C LEU A 20 -43.38 6.30 9.49
N VAL A 21 -43.13 5.39 10.40
CA VAL A 21 -43.09 3.93 10.19
C VAL A 21 -44.39 3.30 10.61
N ARG A 22 -44.96 2.47 9.76
CA ARG A 22 -46.04 1.53 10.13
C ARG A 22 -45.57 0.11 9.91
N PHE A 23 -45.56 -0.69 10.97
CA PHE A 23 -45.29 -2.11 10.92
C PHE A 23 -46.60 -2.88 11.16
N TYR A 24 -46.83 -3.96 10.42
CA TYR A 24 -47.94 -4.87 10.68
C TYR A 24 -47.62 -6.31 10.24
N ASP A 25 -48.12 -7.30 10.98
CA ASP A 25 -48.18 -8.71 10.66
C ASP A 25 -49.42 -9.35 11.31
N GLY A 26 -50.34 -9.84 10.48
CA GLY A 26 -51.63 -10.31 10.94
C GLY A 26 -52.40 -9.23 11.71
N SER A 27 -52.78 -9.54 12.94
CA SER A 27 -53.48 -8.61 13.85
C SER A 27 -52.56 -7.61 14.54
N PHE A 28 -51.25 -7.85 14.55
CA PHE A 28 -50.28 -6.93 15.17
C PHE A 28 -50.03 -5.74 14.28
N SER A 29 -50.25 -4.52 14.76
CA SER A 29 -49.95 -3.30 14.01
C SER A 29 -49.51 -2.20 14.93
N GLN A 30 -48.36 -1.58 14.64
CA GLN A 30 -47.84 -0.44 15.39
C GLN A 30 -47.38 0.68 14.48
N ARG A 31 -47.31 1.90 15.00
CA ARG A 31 -46.79 3.08 14.33
C ARG A 31 -45.75 3.75 15.22
N ALA A 32 -44.73 4.31 14.60
CA ALA A 32 -43.66 4.98 15.31
C ALA A 32 -43.00 6.08 14.42
N LYS A 33 -42.23 6.95 15.03
CA LYS A 33 -41.40 7.94 14.33
C LYS A 33 -40.05 7.37 14.01
N SER A 34 -39.59 7.54 12.77
CA SER A 34 -38.26 7.05 12.39
C SER A 34 -37.13 7.94 12.86
N HIS A 35 -37.39 9.22 13.09
CA HIS A 35 -36.41 10.30 13.28
C HIS A 35 -35.53 10.56 12.03
N ILE A 36 -35.93 10.07 10.87
CA ILE A 36 -35.24 10.28 9.61
C ILE A 36 -35.97 11.40 8.84
N PRO A 37 -35.37 12.60 8.67
CA PRO A 37 -35.95 13.65 7.86
C PRO A 37 -35.66 13.41 6.38
N VAL A 38 -36.68 13.64 5.53
CA VAL A 38 -36.57 13.54 4.06
C VAL A 38 -37.13 14.77 3.38
N PRO A 39 -36.59 15.18 2.20
CA PRO A 39 -37.15 16.27 1.42
C PRO A 39 -38.54 15.91 0.90
N VAL A 40 -39.55 16.74 1.22
CA VAL A 40 -40.94 16.53 0.77
C VAL A 40 -41.06 16.50 -0.74
N ALA A 41 -40.31 17.34 -1.45
CA ALA A 41 -40.31 17.42 -2.91
C ALA A 41 -39.84 16.16 -3.61
N SER A 42 -39.11 15.30 -2.90
CA SER A 42 -38.56 14.04 -3.44
C SER A 42 -39.28 12.80 -2.89
N TRP A 43 -40.42 12.96 -2.22
CA TRP A 43 -41.14 11.86 -1.61
C TRP A 43 -42.31 11.39 -2.49
N ASP A 44 -42.41 10.08 -2.76
CA ASP A 44 -43.56 9.45 -3.40
C ASP A 44 -44.46 8.81 -2.32
N GLU A 45 -45.60 9.43 -2.09
CA GLU A 45 -46.60 8.92 -1.12
C GLU A 45 -47.16 7.56 -1.49
N SER A 46 -47.30 7.25 -2.78
CA SER A 46 -47.84 5.98 -3.25
C SER A 46 -46.88 4.82 -3.07
N ALA A 47 -45.60 5.07 -3.32
CA ALA A 47 -44.52 4.10 -3.12
C ALA A 47 -44.05 4.05 -1.65
N GLY A 48 -44.22 5.11 -0.88
CA GLY A 48 -43.65 5.25 0.45
C GLY A 48 -42.13 5.30 0.42
N ALA A 49 -41.54 5.94 -0.58
CA ALA A 49 -40.11 5.95 -0.87
C ALA A 49 -39.66 7.25 -1.50
N LEU A 50 -38.35 7.47 -1.54
CA LEU A 50 -37.76 8.65 -2.22
C LEU A 50 -37.70 8.44 -3.74
N VAL A 51 -38.07 9.44 -4.50
CA VAL A 51 -37.85 9.53 -5.95
C VAL A 51 -36.42 9.99 -6.21
N ILE A 52 -35.60 9.08 -6.73
CA ILE A 52 -34.18 9.35 -6.97
C ILE A 52 -33.94 9.52 -8.47
N PRO A 53 -33.53 10.72 -8.94
CA PRO A 53 -33.18 10.94 -10.33
C PRO A 53 -31.98 10.08 -10.77
N LYS A 54 -31.94 9.70 -12.04
CA LYS A 54 -30.84 8.87 -12.60
C LYS A 54 -29.49 9.61 -12.66
N ARG A 55 -29.53 10.95 -12.79
CA ARG A 55 -28.33 11.79 -12.89
C ARG A 55 -27.64 11.85 -11.52
N ILE A 56 -26.34 11.60 -11.50
CA ILE A 56 -25.53 11.68 -10.27
C ILE A 56 -25.16 13.12 -9.99
N THR A 57 -25.73 13.66 -8.91
CA THR A 57 -25.40 14.98 -8.34
C THR A 57 -25.23 14.83 -6.83
N PRO A 58 -24.62 15.78 -6.11
CA PRO A 58 -24.55 15.73 -4.65
C PRO A 58 -25.91 15.52 -3.98
N GLU A 59 -26.97 16.17 -4.50
CA GLU A 59 -28.34 16.05 -3.98
C GLU A 59 -28.90 14.63 -4.22
N THR A 60 -28.68 14.04 -5.41
CA THR A 60 -29.15 12.67 -5.69
C THR A 60 -28.37 11.61 -4.90
N LEU A 61 -27.09 11.87 -4.55
CA LEU A 61 -26.34 11.01 -3.64
C LEU A 61 -26.94 11.06 -2.23
N ALA A 62 -27.24 12.25 -1.71
CA ALA A 62 -27.88 12.39 -0.41
C ALA A 62 -29.26 11.71 -0.35
N LEU A 63 -30.05 11.76 -1.44
CA LEU A 63 -31.32 11.03 -1.53
C LEU A 63 -31.13 9.51 -1.52
N ARG A 64 -30.09 8.99 -2.19
CA ARG A 64 -29.74 7.56 -2.15
C ARG A 64 -29.33 7.08 -0.77
N GLU A 65 -28.55 7.89 -0.06
CA GLU A 65 -28.17 7.58 1.34
C GLU A 65 -29.41 7.51 2.23
N LYS A 66 -30.34 8.46 2.11
CA LYS A 66 -31.58 8.45 2.87
C LYS A 66 -32.47 7.26 2.53
N GLN A 67 -32.56 6.87 1.25
CA GLN A 67 -33.30 5.66 0.87
C GLN A 67 -32.65 4.41 1.46
N HIS A 68 -31.32 4.32 1.39
CA HIS A 68 -30.58 3.18 1.97
C HIS A 68 -30.76 3.11 3.50
N GLU A 69 -30.84 4.26 4.17
CA GLU A 69 -31.13 4.32 5.62
C GLU A 69 -32.53 3.76 5.95
N LEU A 70 -33.54 4.07 5.12
CA LEU A 70 -34.88 3.50 5.25
C LEU A 70 -34.95 2.01 4.95
N ASP A 71 -34.22 1.55 3.93
CA ASP A 71 -34.15 0.13 3.56
C ASP A 71 -33.48 -0.68 4.69
N ALA A 72 -32.37 -0.19 5.25
CA ALA A 72 -31.67 -0.80 6.36
C ALA A 72 -32.52 -0.82 7.66
N LEU A 73 -33.31 0.23 7.91
CA LEU A 73 -34.28 0.24 9.00
C LEU A 73 -35.36 -0.82 8.80
N THR A 74 -35.84 -1.00 7.56
CA THR A 74 -36.82 -2.05 7.21
C THR A 74 -36.28 -3.42 7.56
N ASP A 75 -35.08 -3.73 7.09
CA ASP A 75 -34.43 -5.03 7.31
C ASP A 75 -34.21 -5.28 8.81
N PHE A 76 -33.77 -4.27 9.55
CA PHE A 76 -33.60 -4.35 11.00
C PHE A 76 -34.91 -4.64 11.74
N ILE A 77 -36.01 -3.98 11.37
CA ILE A 77 -37.33 -4.19 11.99
C ILE A 77 -37.85 -5.60 11.69
N ILE A 78 -37.72 -6.06 10.44
CA ILE A 78 -38.16 -7.39 10.03
C ILE A 78 -37.35 -8.48 10.76
N ASP A 79 -36.03 -8.34 10.81
CA ASP A 79 -35.14 -9.28 11.51
C ASP A 79 -35.44 -9.32 13.01
N ALA A 80 -35.65 -8.16 13.65
CA ALA A 80 -36.06 -8.09 15.07
C ALA A 80 -37.42 -8.75 15.30
N TRP A 81 -38.37 -8.61 14.35
CA TRP A 81 -39.68 -9.26 14.45
C TRP A 81 -39.56 -10.78 14.44
N TRP A 82 -38.81 -11.37 13.55
CA TRP A 82 -38.63 -12.82 13.50
C TRP A 82 -38.02 -13.43 14.78
N ARG A 83 -37.23 -12.64 15.50
CA ARG A 83 -36.61 -13.06 16.75
C ARG A 83 -37.54 -12.88 17.95
N GLU A 84 -38.42 -11.87 17.95
CA GLU A 84 -39.10 -11.37 19.13
C GLU A 84 -40.64 -11.35 19.00
N GLN A 85 -41.22 -11.88 17.93
CA GLN A 85 -42.67 -11.79 17.65
C GLN A 85 -43.56 -12.28 18.80
N TYR A 86 -43.14 -13.29 19.55
CA TYR A 86 -43.89 -13.85 20.69
C TYR A 86 -43.85 -12.98 21.92
N ASP A 87 -42.86 -12.13 22.06
CA ASP A 87 -42.65 -11.22 23.18
C ASP A 87 -43.01 -9.77 22.85
N ALA A 88 -43.41 -9.49 21.62
CA ALA A 88 -43.75 -8.15 21.19
C ALA A 88 -44.97 -7.59 21.91
N ARG A 89 -44.84 -6.42 22.55
CA ARG A 89 -45.87 -5.70 23.30
C ARG A 89 -46.02 -4.28 22.76
N ASP A 90 -46.97 -3.55 23.31
CA ASP A 90 -47.15 -2.13 22.96
C ASP A 90 -45.85 -1.35 23.07
N GLY A 91 -45.64 -0.50 22.09
CA GLY A 91 -44.39 0.29 21.95
C GLY A 91 -43.16 -0.50 21.48
N TRP A 92 -43.33 -1.79 21.10
CA TRP A 92 -42.21 -2.58 20.57
C TRP A 92 -41.50 -1.92 19.38
N LEU A 93 -42.28 -1.44 18.38
CA LEU A 93 -41.73 -0.78 17.21
C LEU A 93 -40.91 0.47 17.55
N GLN A 94 -41.44 1.31 18.47
CA GLN A 94 -40.75 2.52 18.89
C GLN A 94 -39.41 2.19 19.57
N ARG A 95 -39.40 1.23 20.49
CA ARG A 95 -38.15 0.78 21.14
C ARG A 95 -37.13 0.22 20.15
N LYS A 96 -37.59 -0.49 19.10
CA LYS A 96 -36.69 -1.01 18.06
C LYS A 96 -36.09 0.10 17.22
N ILE A 97 -36.89 1.10 16.85
CA ILE A 97 -36.37 2.28 16.09
C ILE A 97 -35.38 3.08 16.94
N GLU A 98 -35.65 3.28 18.22
CA GLU A 98 -34.73 3.95 19.14
C GLU A 98 -33.44 3.17 19.30
N ALA A 99 -33.50 1.84 19.43
CA ALA A 99 -32.32 0.97 19.46
C ALA A 99 -31.53 0.99 18.15
N TYR A 100 -32.22 1.03 17.00
CA TYR A 100 -31.60 1.18 15.69
C TYR A 100 -30.87 2.53 15.56
N ASN A 101 -31.55 3.63 15.89
CA ASN A 101 -31.00 4.97 15.85
C ASN A 101 -29.80 5.13 16.81
N GLY A 102 -29.87 4.54 17.98
CA GLY A 102 -28.75 4.46 18.92
C GLY A 102 -27.54 3.72 18.34
N ARG A 103 -27.77 2.59 17.66
CA ARG A 103 -26.71 1.84 16.96
C ARG A 103 -26.14 2.61 15.77
N VAL A 104 -27.00 3.24 14.98
CA VAL A 104 -26.59 4.05 13.83
C VAL A 104 -25.80 5.27 14.30
N SER A 105 -26.25 5.95 15.38
CA SER A 105 -25.50 7.09 15.95
C SER A 105 -24.14 6.64 16.51
N ALA A 106 -24.08 5.55 17.26
CA ALA A 106 -22.83 5.00 17.78
C ALA A 106 -21.89 4.56 16.63
N ASN A 107 -22.43 3.86 15.63
CA ASN A 107 -21.67 3.48 14.44
C ASN A 107 -21.24 4.70 13.61
N LYS A 108 -22.05 5.76 13.54
CA LYS A 108 -21.71 6.98 12.82
C LYS A 108 -20.62 7.76 13.53
N GLU A 109 -20.66 7.86 14.86
CA GLU A 109 -19.61 8.47 15.67
C GLU A 109 -18.30 7.65 15.56
N GLU A 110 -18.37 6.33 15.58
CA GLU A 110 -17.23 5.45 15.42
C GLU A 110 -16.66 5.52 13.99
N ARG A 111 -17.51 5.55 12.97
CA ARG A 111 -17.12 5.73 11.55
C ARG A 111 -16.64 7.14 11.22
N ALA A 112 -17.04 8.14 11.97
CA ALA A 112 -16.58 9.51 11.81
C ALA A 112 -15.09 9.69 12.14
N ARG A 113 -14.44 8.74 12.82
CA ARG A 113 -13.02 8.82 13.16
C ARG A 113 -12.14 8.41 11.98
N VAL A 114 -11.06 9.17 11.76
CA VAL A 114 -10.08 8.89 10.68
C VAL A 114 -9.48 7.49 10.83
N CYS A 115 -9.09 7.10 12.05
CA CYS A 115 -8.52 5.77 12.32
C CYS A 115 -9.48 4.63 11.96
N GLU A 116 -10.77 4.75 12.28
CA GLU A 116 -11.77 3.72 11.95
C GLU A 116 -12.00 3.63 10.43
N CYS A 117 -12.02 4.77 9.74
CA CYS A 117 -12.08 4.79 8.28
C CYS A 117 -10.87 4.09 7.64
N VAL A 118 -9.66 4.21 8.21
CA VAL A 118 -8.48 3.45 7.75
C VAL A 118 -8.70 1.95 7.93
N ARG A 119 -9.23 1.50 9.08
CA ARG A 119 -9.51 0.08 9.36
C ARG A 119 -10.56 -0.49 8.40
N GLU A 120 -11.64 0.27 8.18
CA GLU A 120 -12.70 -0.11 7.23
C GLU A 120 -12.15 -0.23 5.80
N TYR A 121 -11.36 0.74 5.35
CA TYR A 121 -10.67 0.69 4.06
C TYR A 121 -9.80 -0.57 3.92
N MET A 122 -9.02 -0.91 4.95
CA MET A 122 -8.16 -2.10 4.93
C MET A 122 -8.95 -3.39 4.80
N ASN A 123 -10.10 -3.48 5.46
CA ASN A 123 -10.96 -4.66 5.45
C ASN A 123 -11.67 -4.81 4.09
N GLU A 124 -12.25 -3.73 3.57
CA GLU A 124 -13.00 -3.77 2.31
C GLU A 124 -12.09 -4.03 1.10
N LYS A 125 -10.89 -3.44 1.07
CA LYS A 125 -9.97 -3.59 -0.07
C LYS A 125 -9.20 -4.91 -0.09
N ASN A 126 -9.38 -5.78 0.90
CA ASN A 126 -8.70 -7.08 1.00
C ASN A 126 -7.19 -7.00 0.66
N LEU A 127 -6.50 -6.07 1.30
CA LEU A 127 -5.12 -5.73 1.01
C LEU A 127 -4.17 -6.90 1.29
N GLU A 128 -3.10 -7.02 0.50
CA GLU A 128 -2.01 -7.96 0.75
C GLU A 128 -1.37 -7.72 2.15
N PRO A 129 -0.92 -8.81 2.85
CA PRO A 129 -0.43 -8.71 4.23
C PRO A 129 0.62 -7.64 4.46
N GLN A 130 1.57 -7.49 3.53
CA GLN A 130 2.62 -6.48 3.63
C GLN A 130 2.05 -5.05 3.49
N THR A 131 1.04 -4.87 2.65
CA THR A 131 0.35 -3.59 2.50
C THR A 131 -0.46 -3.27 3.74
N LYS A 132 -1.14 -4.25 4.35
CA LYS A 132 -1.84 -4.08 5.65
C LYS A 132 -0.91 -3.54 6.73
N LYS A 133 0.27 -4.12 6.92
CA LYS A 133 1.28 -3.63 7.88
C LYS A 133 1.61 -2.14 7.70
N HIS A 134 1.65 -1.67 6.46
CA HIS A 134 1.89 -0.24 6.21
C HIS A 134 0.72 0.66 6.62
N TYR A 135 -0.52 0.19 6.54
CA TYR A 135 -1.69 0.91 7.06
C TYR A 135 -1.77 0.82 8.58
N GLU A 136 -1.41 -0.31 9.19
CA GLU A 136 -1.29 -0.45 10.65
C GLU A 136 -0.31 0.57 11.24
N VAL A 137 0.83 0.80 10.56
CA VAL A 137 1.77 1.85 10.96
C VAL A 137 1.17 3.25 10.78
N LEU A 138 0.35 3.48 9.72
CA LEU A 138 -0.37 4.75 9.57
C LEU A 138 -1.39 4.95 10.70
N ILE A 139 -2.13 3.92 11.11
CA ILE A 139 -3.06 3.97 12.26
C ILE A 139 -2.28 4.34 13.52
N SER A 140 -1.15 3.67 13.78
CA SER A 140 -0.30 3.98 14.93
C SER A 140 0.23 5.43 14.90
N ASP A 141 0.58 5.95 13.71
CA ASP A 141 0.98 7.36 13.53
C ASP A 141 -0.18 8.31 13.87
N LEU A 142 -1.41 8.02 13.41
CA LEU A 142 -2.61 8.81 13.70
C LEU A 142 -2.99 8.77 15.18
N GLU A 143 -2.98 7.59 15.81
CA GLU A 143 -3.29 7.42 17.23
C GLU A 143 -2.31 8.18 18.14
N ARG A 144 -1.02 8.27 17.74
CA ARG A 144 -0.04 9.09 18.49
C ARG A 144 -0.28 10.58 18.31
N TYR A 145 -0.73 11.01 17.13
CA TYR A 145 -1.14 12.38 16.89
C TYR A 145 -2.38 12.72 17.71
N GLU A 146 -3.41 11.86 17.71
CA GLU A 146 -4.65 12.04 18.48
C GLU A 146 -4.39 12.18 19.99
N LYS A 147 -3.40 11.48 20.56
CA LYS A 147 -3.02 11.60 21.98
C LYS A 147 -2.56 13.01 22.37
N GLN A 148 -2.05 13.79 21.40
CA GLN A 148 -1.53 15.14 21.65
C GLN A 148 -2.51 16.24 21.21
N HIS A 149 -3.37 15.97 20.25
CA HIS A 149 -4.20 16.99 19.58
C HIS A 149 -5.71 16.73 19.68
N GLY A 150 -6.12 15.61 20.30
CA GLY A 150 -7.52 15.17 20.34
C GLY A 150 -7.89 14.26 19.18
N THR A 151 -9.07 13.66 19.27
CA THR A 151 -9.59 12.70 18.30
C THR A 151 -9.77 13.35 16.93
N LEU A 152 -9.28 12.70 15.88
CA LEU A 152 -9.44 13.14 14.50
C LEU A 152 -10.77 12.66 13.94
N LEU A 153 -11.70 13.57 13.73
CA LEU A 153 -12.95 13.32 13.05
C LEU A 153 -12.81 13.57 11.55
N LEU A 154 -13.48 12.75 10.72
CA LEU A 154 -13.42 12.89 9.25
C LEU A 154 -13.98 14.23 8.78
N GLU A 155 -15.02 14.75 9.41
CA GLU A 155 -15.63 16.02 9.06
C GLU A 155 -14.70 17.21 9.33
N GLU A 156 -13.82 17.10 10.31
CA GLU A 156 -12.83 18.10 10.70
C GLU A 156 -11.48 17.90 10.00
N PHE A 157 -11.34 16.81 9.19
CA PHE A 157 -10.08 16.45 8.56
C PHE A 157 -9.82 17.31 7.32
N THR A 158 -9.49 18.59 7.58
CA THR A 158 -9.20 19.61 6.59
C THR A 158 -7.74 19.58 6.10
N GLU A 159 -7.43 20.45 5.15
CA GLU A 159 -6.06 20.66 4.66
C GLU A 159 -5.10 21.08 5.77
N ASP A 160 -5.54 21.97 6.67
CA ASP A 160 -4.74 22.44 7.81
C ASP A 160 -4.42 21.32 8.78
N VAL A 161 -5.38 20.42 9.04
CA VAL A 161 -5.16 19.23 9.88
C VAL A 161 -4.18 18.27 9.23
N VAL A 162 -4.26 18.07 7.92
CA VAL A 162 -3.29 17.27 7.16
C VAL A 162 -1.89 17.87 7.25
N ASP A 163 -1.76 19.17 7.13
CA ASP A 163 -0.47 19.88 7.23
C ASP A 163 0.11 19.76 8.65
N ALA A 164 -0.71 19.95 9.68
CA ALA A 164 -0.33 19.75 11.07
C ALA A 164 0.13 18.32 11.34
N PHE A 165 -0.61 17.33 10.84
CA PHE A 165 -0.21 15.92 10.93
C PHE A 165 1.09 15.64 10.18
N ALA A 166 1.30 16.21 9.00
CA ALA A 166 2.54 16.08 8.25
C ALA A 166 3.73 16.66 9.02
N LYS A 167 3.59 17.85 9.64
CA LYS A 167 4.60 18.48 10.50
C LYS A 167 4.90 17.63 11.73
N PHE A 168 3.87 17.08 12.38
CA PHE A 168 4.03 16.13 13.48
C PHE A 168 4.85 14.91 13.04
N LEU A 169 4.50 14.27 11.94
CA LEU A 169 5.24 13.12 11.42
C LEU A 169 6.70 13.46 11.07
N GLN A 170 6.94 14.65 10.54
CA GLN A 170 8.27 15.09 10.14
C GLN A 170 9.22 15.20 11.34
N ASN A 171 8.74 15.63 12.50
CA ASN A 171 9.56 15.92 13.65
C ASN A 171 8.89 15.51 14.98
N GLU A 172 8.40 14.29 15.05
CA GLU A 172 7.70 13.76 16.22
C GLU A 172 8.62 13.74 17.46
N ARG A 173 8.20 14.44 18.50
CA ARG A 173 8.86 14.39 19.80
C ARG A 173 8.51 13.10 20.52
N ILE A 174 9.52 12.32 20.87
CA ILE A 174 9.38 11.06 21.62
C ILE A 174 10.24 11.13 22.88
N VAL A 175 9.84 10.41 23.91
CA VAL A 175 10.65 10.24 25.14
C VAL A 175 11.13 8.80 25.18
N VAL A 176 12.44 8.60 25.20
CA VAL A 176 13.08 7.28 25.27
C VAL A 176 14.02 7.28 26.48
N ASN A 177 13.78 6.40 27.45
CA ASN A 177 14.55 6.30 28.68
C ASN A 177 14.67 7.64 29.45
N GLY A 178 13.60 8.46 29.47
CA GLY A 178 13.56 9.75 30.10
C GLY A 178 14.18 10.91 29.29
N GLU A 179 14.85 10.62 28.19
CA GLU A 179 15.42 11.63 27.30
C GLU A 179 14.46 12.00 26.15
N VAL A 180 14.39 13.31 25.88
CA VAL A 180 13.62 13.81 24.71
C VAL A 180 14.43 13.56 23.46
N ARG A 181 13.83 12.85 22.51
CA ARG A 181 14.39 12.62 21.16
C ARG A 181 13.38 13.01 20.10
N TYR A 182 13.88 13.32 18.91
CA TYR A 182 13.05 13.64 17.77
C TYR A 182 13.11 12.49 16.75
N ASN A 183 11.93 11.93 16.43
CA ASN A 183 11.80 10.90 15.41
C ASN A 183 11.62 11.57 14.05
N VAL A 184 12.72 12.03 13.46
CA VAL A 184 12.72 12.69 12.16
C VAL A 184 12.55 11.65 11.06
N ARG A 185 11.44 11.70 10.34
CA ARG A 185 11.18 10.80 9.20
C ARG A 185 11.73 11.37 7.89
N SER A 186 12.15 10.47 7.01
CA SER A 186 12.59 10.87 5.67
C SER A 186 11.43 11.36 4.81
N ARG A 187 11.74 12.21 3.83
CA ARG A 187 10.77 12.71 2.84
C ARG A 187 10.00 11.57 2.15
N ASN A 188 10.68 10.48 1.79
CA ASN A 188 10.05 9.34 1.13
C ASN A 188 9.09 8.57 2.06
N THR A 189 9.45 8.45 3.34
CA THR A 189 8.56 7.90 4.37
C THR A 189 7.31 8.76 4.53
N MET A 190 7.48 10.08 4.59
CA MET A 190 6.38 11.04 4.67
C MET A 190 5.45 10.92 3.45
N SER A 191 6.02 10.97 2.24
CA SER A 191 5.28 10.80 0.99
C SER A 191 4.48 9.50 0.99
N ALA A 192 5.08 8.39 1.39
CA ALA A 192 4.41 7.08 1.44
C ALA A 192 3.25 7.04 2.46
N ARG A 193 3.37 7.69 3.63
CA ARG A 193 2.30 7.79 4.62
C ARG A 193 1.14 8.64 4.09
N LEU A 194 1.44 9.83 3.59
CA LEU A 194 0.44 10.77 3.08
C LEU A 194 -0.28 10.26 1.84
N LYS A 195 0.39 9.50 0.95
CA LYS A 195 -0.25 8.82 -0.18
C LYS A 195 -1.29 7.79 0.29
N LYS A 196 -1.00 7.02 1.35
CA LYS A 196 -1.96 6.08 1.94
C LYS A 196 -3.14 6.81 2.56
N LEU A 197 -2.87 7.85 3.33
CA LEU A 197 -3.92 8.69 3.91
C LEU A 197 -4.81 9.33 2.83
N SER A 198 -4.22 9.84 1.75
CA SER A 198 -4.95 10.34 0.59
C SER A 198 -5.84 9.26 -0.07
N ALA A 199 -5.40 8.01 -0.12
CA ALA A 199 -6.24 6.92 -0.62
C ALA A 199 -7.44 6.65 0.28
N VAL A 200 -7.26 6.72 1.60
CA VAL A 200 -8.37 6.61 2.58
C VAL A 200 -9.33 7.78 2.47
N CYS A 201 -8.83 9.02 2.32
CA CYS A 201 -9.72 10.18 2.12
C CYS A 201 -10.55 10.07 0.83
N ARG A 202 -9.98 9.57 -0.27
CA ARG A 202 -10.77 9.28 -1.49
C ARG A 202 -11.82 8.20 -1.27
N TYR A 203 -11.50 7.19 -0.49
CA TYR A 203 -12.46 6.18 -0.08
C TYR A 203 -13.57 6.80 0.78
N ALA A 204 -13.25 7.64 1.77
CA ALA A 204 -14.21 8.35 2.59
C ALA A 204 -15.16 9.23 1.74
N VAL A 205 -14.65 9.90 0.70
CA VAL A 205 -15.49 10.63 -0.27
C VAL A 205 -16.39 9.66 -1.04
N SER A 206 -15.88 8.52 -1.50
CA SER A 206 -16.69 7.53 -2.24
C SER A 206 -17.80 6.88 -1.41
N LYS A 207 -17.64 6.87 -0.09
CA LYS A 207 -18.64 6.39 0.89
C LYS A 207 -19.57 7.50 1.38
N GLY A 208 -19.35 8.75 0.98
CA GLY A 208 -20.15 9.89 1.44
C GLY A 208 -19.83 10.36 2.88
N TYR A 209 -18.75 9.87 3.48
CA TYR A 209 -18.36 10.28 4.84
C TYR A 209 -17.83 11.71 4.90
N ILE A 210 -17.23 12.18 3.83
CA ILE A 210 -16.80 13.57 3.63
C ILE A 210 -17.15 14.03 2.21
N ALA A 211 -17.48 15.29 2.06
CA ALA A 211 -17.84 15.86 0.76
C ALA A 211 -16.63 15.96 -0.19
N ASN A 212 -15.45 16.27 0.35
CA ASN A 212 -14.24 16.51 -0.43
C ASN A 212 -13.01 15.98 0.29
N SER A 213 -12.05 15.45 -0.48
CA SER A 213 -10.73 15.10 0.06
C SER A 213 -9.90 16.36 0.33
N PRO A 214 -9.13 16.41 1.44
CA PRO A 214 -8.18 17.50 1.69
C PRO A 214 -6.94 17.45 0.79
N PHE A 215 -6.79 16.38 -0.01
CA PHE A 215 -5.70 16.21 -0.97
C PHE A 215 -6.19 16.50 -2.38
N GLY A 216 -5.37 17.17 -3.20
CA GLY A 216 -5.70 17.39 -4.61
C GLY A 216 -5.15 18.69 -5.19
N VAL A 217 -5.67 19.07 -6.36
CA VAL A 217 -5.30 20.35 -7.02
C VAL A 217 -5.85 21.52 -6.21
N GLY A 218 -5.00 22.48 -5.90
CA GLY A 218 -5.36 23.65 -5.07
C GLY A 218 -5.54 23.33 -3.58
N LYS A 219 -5.15 22.11 -3.14
CA LYS A 219 -5.22 21.63 -1.76
C LYS A 219 -3.87 21.12 -1.32
N PHE A 220 -3.81 20.38 -0.18
CA PHE A 220 -2.56 19.83 0.34
C PHE A 220 -1.83 19.00 -0.72
N LYS A 221 -0.59 19.41 -1.03
CA LYS A 221 0.26 18.75 -2.02
C LYS A 221 1.28 17.83 -1.36
N ILE A 222 1.14 16.53 -1.58
CA ILE A 222 2.13 15.55 -1.13
C ILE A 222 3.43 15.79 -1.88
N GLN A 223 4.52 15.99 -1.13
CA GLN A 223 5.85 16.12 -1.71
C GLN A 223 6.27 14.84 -2.44
N SER A 224 6.84 14.99 -3.65
CA SER A 224 7.36 13.86 -4.41
C SER A 224 8.52 13.18 -3.68
N GLU A 225 8.64 11.90 -3.87
CA GLU A 225 9.79 11.14 -3.40
C GLU A 225 11.07 11.59 -4.09
N VAL A 226 12.17 11.59 -3.37
CA VAL A 226 13.49 11.94 -3.88
C VAL A 226 14.43 10.76 -3.66
N TYR A 227 15.20 10.45 -4.68
CA TYR A 227 16.12 9.33 -4.68
C TYR A 227 17.47 9.79 -5.25
N GLY A 228 18.55 9.33 -4.65
CA GLY A 228 19.89 9.52 -5.17
C GLY A 228 20.16 8.67 -6.43
N GLU A 229 21.33 8.88 -7.03
CA GLU A 229 21.80 8.07 -8.12
C GLU A 229 21.89 6.58 -7.73
N PRO A 230 21.54 5.66 -8.64
CA PRO A 230 21.60 4.25 -8.37
C PRO A 230 23.05 3.77 -8.24
N ILE A 231 23.34 3.13 -7.11
CA ILE A 231 24.63 2.51 -6.85
C ILE A 231 24.58 1.07 -7.31
N TYR A 232 25.62 0.61 -8.03
CA TYR A 232 25.80 -0.74 -8.53
C TYR A 232 27.29 -1.11 -8.57
N LEU A 233 27.62 -2.39 -8.72
CA LEU A 233 28.97 -2.88 -8.96
C LEU A 233 29.29 -2.85 -10.45
N THR A 234 30.50 -2.45 -10.78
CA THR A 234 31.05 -2.71 -12.11
C THR A 234 31.27 -4.22 -12.29
N ILE A 235 31.44 -4.67 -13.54
CA ILE A 235 31.77 -6.09 -13.83
C ILE A 235 33.07 -6.47 -13.12
N ALA A 236 34.07 -5.60 -13.13
CA ALA A 236 35.36 -5.84 -12.45
C ALA A 236 35.17 -5.97 -10.92
N GLU A 237 34.43 -5.09 -10.29
CA GLU A 237 34.13 -5.17 -8.84
C GLU A 237 33.36 -6.44 -8.49
N ARG A 238 32.35 -6.84 -9.29
CA ARG A 238 31.61 -8.09 -9.09
C ARG A 238 32.52 -9.31 -9.18
N ASN A 239 33.40 -9.37 -10.18
CA ASN A 239 34.33 -10.47 -10.36
C ASN A 239 35.39 -10.52 -9.25
N ALA A 240 35.95 -9.37 -8.86
CA ALA A 240 36.86 -9.29 -7.72
C ALA A 240 36.22 -9.75 -6.41
N LEU A 241 34.93 -9.41 -6.21
CA LEU A 241 34.17 -9.90 -5.07
C LEU A 241 34.02 -11.43 -5.10
N TYR A 242 33.78 -12.02 -6.26
CA TYR A 242 33.65 -13.48 -6.39
C TYR A 242 34.96 -14.21 -6.06
N GLU A 243 36.11 -13.66 -6.45
CA GLU A 243 37.44 -14.22 -6.19
C GLU A 243 37.97 -13.95 -4.76
N ALA A 244 37.31 -13.08 -3.99
CA ALA A 244 37.80 -12.67 -2.68
C ALA A 244 37.86 -13.87 -1.70
N ALA A 245 39.00 -14.02 -1.00
CA ALA A 245 39.14 -14.98 0.08
C ALA A 245 38.34 -14.54 1.31
N LEU A 246 37.35 -15.33 1.67
CA LEU A 246 36.40 -15.03 2.76
C LEU A 246 36.22 -16.21 3.70
N PRO A 247 35.86 -15.98 4.97
CA PRO A 247 35.40 -17.04 5.87
C PRO A 247 34.25 -17.85 5.22
N LYS A 248 34.24 -19.16 5.44
CA LYS A 248 33.34 -20.12 4.75
C LYS A 248 31.88 -19.69 4.76
N HIS A 249 31.35 -19.24 5.90
CA HIS A 249 29.94 -18.80 6.02
C HIS A 249 29.65 -17.55 5.16
N LEU A 250 30.57 -16.60 5.10
CA LEU A 250 30.43 -15.41 4.28
C LEU A 250 30.64 -15.71 2.79
N ALA A 251 31.55 -16.65 2.45
CA ALA A 251 31.78 -17.07 1.08
C ALA A 251 30.52 -17.67 0.46
N VAL A 252 29.76 -18.46 1.22
CA VAL A 252 28.46 -18.99 0.77
C VAL A 252 27.48 -17.86 0.43
N GLN A 253 27.33 -16.87 1.31
CA GLN A 253 26.39 -15.78 1.08
C GLN A 253 26.89 -14.82 -0.02
N ARG A 254 28.21 -14.65 -0.18
CA ARG A 254 28.84 -13.95 -1.30
C ARG A 254 28.51 -14.63 -2.64
N ASP A 255 28.61 -15.95 -2.72
CA ASP A 255 28.28 -16.70 -3.93
C ASP A 255 26.80 -16.50 -4.33
N ILE A 256 25.89 -16.54 -3.35
CA ILE A 256 24.46 -16.26 -3.56
C ILE A 256 24.27 -14.83 -4.07
N PHE A 257 25.00 -13.86 -3.54
CA PHE A 257 24.94 -12.48 -3.99
C PHE A 257 25.50 -12.31 -5.43
N VAL A 258 26.59 -12.97 -5.75
CA VAL A 258 27.14 -12.98 -7.10
C VAL A 258 26.18 -13.66 -8.08
N PHE A 259 25.60 -14.78 -7.72
CA PHE A 259 24.52 -15.41 -8.48
C PHE A 259 23.38 -14.40 -8.75
N GLN A 260 22.93 -13.70 -7.71
CA GLN A 260 21.92 -12.67 -7.87
C GLN A 260 22.35 -11.52 -8.80
N CYS A 261 23.64 -11.15 -8.82
CA CYS A 261 24.20 -10.20 -9.78
C CYS A 261 24.17 -10.69 -11.23
N HIS A 262 24.13 -12.02 -11.47
CA HIS A 262 24.05 -12.61 -12.79
C HIS A 262 22.63 -12.85 -13.29
N VAL A 263 21.63 -12.90 -12.40
CA VAL A 263 20.24 -13.20 -12.78
C VAL A 263 19.27 -12.02 -12.52
N GLY A 264 19.66 -11.04 -11.74
CA GLY A 264 18.90 -9.82 -11.49
C GLY A 264 17.58 -9.99 -10.76
N CYS A 265 17.31 -11.14 -10.13
CA CYS A 265 16.08 -11.42 -9.40
C CYS A 265 15.94 -10.58 -8.12
N ARG A 266 14.73 -10.45 -7.59
CA ARG A 266 14.53 -9.91 -6.22
C ARG A 266 14.91 -10.96 -5.18
N VAL A 267 15.33 -10.51 -4.00
CA VAL A 267 15.63 -11.43 -2.89
C VAL A 267 14.45 -12.33 -2.53
N SER A 268 13.24 -11.83 -2.63
CA SER A 268 12.01 -12.62 -2.40
C SER A 268 11.81 -13.75 -3.42
N ASP A 269 12.28 -13.55 -4.65
CA ASP A 269 12.24 -14.58 -5.69
C ASP A 269 13.40 -15.58 -5.48
N LEU A 270 14.60 -15.05 -5.19
CA LEU A 270 15.83 -15.83 -4.96
C LEU A 270 15.68 -16.91 -3.89
N ILE A 271 15.05 -16.57 -2.76
CA ILE A 271 14.83 -17.49 -1.64
C ILE A 271 13.97 -18.71 -2.04
N GLY A 272 13.06 -18.50 -2.97
CA GLY A 272 12.10 -19.52 -3.41
C GLY A 272 12.57 -20.34 -4.61
N PHE A 273 13.77 -20.15 -5.13
CA PHE A 273 14.24 -20.94 -6.26
C PHE A 273 14.55 -22.39 -5.86
N THR A 274 14.12 -23.31 -6.71
CA THR A 274 14.38 -24.74 -6.66
C THR A 274 15.04 -25.21 -7.97
N GLU A 275 15.43 -26.46 -8.06
CA GLU A 275 15.97 -27.02 -9.31
C GLU A 275 14.96 -26.94 -10.47
N GLU A 276 13.67 -26.95 -10.20
CA GLU A 276 12.61 -26.79 -11.21
C GLU A 276 12.64 -25.45 -11.92
N ASN A 277 13.25 -24.43 -11.32
CA ASN A 277 13.44 -23.12 -11.95
C ASN A 277 14.57 -23.11 -12.99
N VAL A 278 15.44 -24.13 -12.99
CA VAL A 278 16.54 -24.25 -13.94
C VAL A 278 16.13 -25.19 -15.07
N THR A 279 16.05 -24.67 -16.28
CA THR A 279 15.67 -25.45 -17.45
C THR A 279 16.88 -26.26 -17.98
N ARG A 280 16.63 -27.33 -18.76
CA ARG A 280 17.68 -28.19 -19.32
C ARG A 280 18.60 -27.47 -20.31
N ASP A 281 18.11 -26.40 -20.91
CA ASP A 281 18.84 -25.54 -21.85
C ASP A 281 19.60 -24.37 -21.16
N GLY A 282 19.75 -24.42 -19.84
CA GLY A 282 20.58 -23.49 -19.07
C GLY A 282 19.93 -22.12 -18.81
N TRP A 283 18.62 -22.08 -18.66
CA TRP A 283 17.89 -20.85 -18.29
C TRP A 283 17.33 -20.93 -16.88
N LEU A 284 17.31 -19.80 -16.19
CA LEU A 284 16.51 -19.61 -15.00
C LEU A 284 15.13 -19.08 -15.40
N GLN A 285 14.06 -19.80 -15.05
CA GLN A 285 12.69 -19.42 -15.35
C GLN A 285 11.84 -19.36 -14.07
N TYR A 286 11.14 -18.26 -13.84
CA TYR A 286 10.31 -18.09 -12.66
C TYR A 286 9.19 -17.07 -12.87
N ILE A 287 8.14 -17.15 -12.04
CA ILE A 287 7.09 -16.14 -11.94
C ILE A 287 7.41 -15.25 -10.74
N GLN A 288 7.50 -13.94 -10.96
CA GLN A 288 7.80 -12.99 -9.90
C GLN A 288 6.81 -13.06 -8.75
N HIS A 289 7.29 -13.22 -7.53
CA HIS A 289 6.46 -13.34 -6.33
C HIS A 289 5.46 -12.18 -6.16
N LYS A 290 5.89 -10.95 -6.40
CA LYS A 290 5.07 -9.74 -6.25
C LYS A 290 3.88 -9.65 -7.20
N LEU A 291 3.94 -10.31 -8.36
CA LEU A 291 2.95 -10.20 -9.44
C LEU A 291 2.17 -11.49 -9.68
N ARG A 292 2.36 -12.52 -8.84
CA ARG A 292 1.73 -13.86 -9.05
C ARG A 292 0.21 -13.81 -9.12
N LYS A 293 -0.42 -12.90 -8.35
CA LYS A 293 -1.89 -12.87 -8.22
C LYS A 293 -2.60 -12.04 -9.30
N GLU A 294 -1.98 -10.96 -9.75
CA GLU A 294 -2.66 -10.01 -10.65
C GLU A 294 -2.37 -10.28 -12.13
N LYS A 295 -1.10 -10.30 -12.49
CA LYS A 295 -0.60 -10.58 -13.85
C LYS A 295 0.71 -11.35 -13.74
N PRO A 296 0.70 -12.68 -13.79
CA PRO A 296 1.91 -13.47 -13.69
C PRO A 296 2.83 -13.13 -14.88
N ILE A 297 3.98 -12.53 -14.56
CA ILE A 297 5.04 -12.29 -15.56
C ILE A 297 6.07 -13.39 -15.39
N VAL A 298 6.23 -14.21 -16.42
CA VAL A 298 7.30 -15.21 -16.50
C VAL A 298 8.58 -14.47 -16.88
N VAL A 299 9.58 -14.56 -16.03
CA VAL A 299 10.93 -14.06 -16.28
C VAL A 299 11.81 -15.23 -16.69
N ARG A 300 12.58 -15.06 -17.77
CA ARG A 300 13.58 -16.01 -18.24
C ARG A 300 14.92 -15.31 -18.37
N VAL A 301 15.96 -15.88 -17.77
CA VAL A 301 17.32 -15.35 -17.78
C VAL A 301 18.27 -16.49 -18.16
N PRO A 302 19.10 -16.33 -19.22
CA PRO A 302 20.14 -17.31 -19.53
C PRO A 302 21.17 -17.30 -18.40
N LEU A 303 21.54 -18.49 -17.94
CA LEU A 303 22.54 -18.63 -16.88
C LEU A 303 23.94 -18.53 -17.48
N SER A 304 24.75 -17.63 -16.91
CA SER A 304 26.19 -17.55 -17.24
C SER A 304 26.95 -18.73 -16.62
N ASP A 305 28.16 -19.00 -17.11
CA ASP A 305 29.02 -20.07 -16.57
C ASP A 305 29.22 -19.93 -15.05
N THR A 306 29.47 -18.71 -14.56
CA THR A 306 29.59 -18.42 -13.13
C THR A 306 28.30 -18.76 -12.36
N ALA A 307 27.15 -18.45 -12.93
CA ALA A 307 25.86 -18.77 -12.28
C ALA A 307 25.62 -20.29 -12.25
N LEU A 308 25.96 -21.00 -13.32
CA LEU A 308 25.90 -22.47 -13.37
C LEU A 308 26.88 -23.13 -12.39
N GLU A 309 28.12 -22.62 -12.30
CA GLU A 309 29.12 -23.08 -11.34
C GLU A 309 28.64 -22.94 -9.89
N ILE A 310 28.02 -21.80 -9.55
CA ILE A 310 27.47 -21.58 -8.22
C ILE A 310 26.31 -22.54 -7.94
N ILE A 311 25.41 -22.76 -8.88
CA ILE A 311 24.32 -23.74 -8.74
C ILE A 311 24.89 -25.12 -8.48
N GLU A 312 25.85 -25.55 -9.28
CA GLU A 312 26.46 -26.90 -9.15
C GLU A 312 27.17 -27.08 -7.81
N ARG A 313 27.88 -26.04 -7.34
CA ARG A 313 28.56 -26.02 -6.04
C ARG A 313 27.63 -26.30 -4.85
N TYR A 314 26.38 -25.82 -4.93
CA TYR A 314 25.38 -25.93 -3.87
C TYR A 314 24.24 -26.92 -4.15
N ARG A 315 24.31 -27.64 -5.27
CA ARG A 315 23.30 -28.63 -5.66
C ARG A 315 23.11 -29.68 -4.56
N GLY A 316 21.85 -29.92 -4.20
CA GLY A 316 21.49 -30.91 -3.18
C GLY A 316 21.92 -30.58 -1.75
N CYS A 317 22.48 -29.39 -1.49
CA CYS A 317 22.89 -28.98 -0.13
C CYS A 317 21.71 -28.60 0.77
N GLN A 318 20.53 -28.44 0.23
CA GLN A 318 19.35 -28.00 0.97
C GLN A 318 18.29 -29.08 1.04
N ALA A 319 17.97 -29.53 2.27
CA ALA A 319 16.98 -30.58 2.50
C ALA A 319 15.55 -30.17 2.11
N ASP A 320 15.26 -28.89 2.05
CA ASP A 320 13.96 -28.32 1.66
C ASP A 320 13.83 -28.09 0.14
N GLY A 321 14.80 -28.58 -0.67
CA GLY A 321 14.78 -28.50 -2.13
C GLY A 321 15.12 -27.12 -2.71
N ARG A 322 15.52 -26.15 -1.90
CA ARG A 322 15.98 -24.85 -2.39
C ARG A 322 17.27 -24.96 -3.18
N LEU A 323 17.37 -24.16 -4.24
CA LEU A 323 18.52 -24.16 -5.16
C LEU A 323 19.82 -23.72 -4.46
N LEU A 324 19.75 -22.76 -3.53
CA LEU A 324 20.88 -22.13 -2.87
C LEU A 324 20.67 -22.07 -1.33
N PRO A 325 21.75 -22.20 -0.52
CA PRO A 325 21.68 -22.20 0.94
C PRO A 325 21.48 -20.80 1.53
N PHE A 326 20.31 -20.22 1.28
CA PHE A 326 19.95 -18.88 1.69
C PHE A 326 19.61 -18.80 3.18
N ILE A 327 20.13 -17.79 3.87
CA ILE A 327 19.79 -17.46 5.26
C ILE A 327 18.63 -16.47 5.34
N HIS A 328 18.20 -16.11 6.57
CA HIS A 328 17.15 -15.11 6.72
C HIS A 328 17.54 -13.76 6.06
N PRO A 329 16.64 -13.06 5.34
CA PRO A 329 16.95 -11.85 4.58
C PRO A 329 17.63 -10.73 5.37
N ASN A 330 17.29 -10.58 6.67
CA ASN A 330 17.91 -9.57 7.52
C ASN A 330 19.39 -9.88 7.80
N ASP A 331 19.71 -11.17 8.02
CA ASP A 331 21.07 -11.61 8.26
C ASP A 331 21.88 -11.61 6.96
N TYR A 332 21.25 -11.96 5.85
CA TYR A 332 21.85 -11.82 4.52
C TYR A 332 22.33 -10.41 4.22
N ASN A 333 21.56 -9.37 4.56
CA ASN A 333 22.03 -7.99 4.39
C ASN A 333 23.21 -7.63 5.30
N LYS A 334 23.27 -8.19 6.53
CA LYS A 334 24.44 -8.02 7.41
C LYS A 334 25.69 -8.68 6.81
N ASP A 335 25.53 -9.89 6.28
CA ASP A 335 26.61 -10.61 5.63
C ASP A 335 27.11 -9.90 4.37
N ILE A 336 26.19 -9.28 3.58
CA ILE A 336 26.56 -8.44 2.43
C ILE A 336 27.49 -7.30 2.86
N HIS A 337 27.17 -6.59 3.92
CA HIS A 337 28.08 -5.56 4.46
C HIS A 337 29.44 -6.14 4.87
N ALA A 338 29.42 -7.30 5.57
CA ALA A 338 30.63 -7.95 6.07
C ALA A 338 31.55 -8.42 4.94
N PHE A 339 31.02 -9.20 3.98
CA PHE A 339 31.84 -9.70 2.90
C PHE A 339 32.28 -8.61 1.91
N CYS A 340 31.45 -7.62 1.62
CA CYS A 340 31.86 -6.46 0.80
C CYS A 340 33.01 -5.68 1.46
N ARG A 341 32.95 -5.51 2.78
CA ARG A 341 34.05 -4.86 3.54
C ARG A 341 35.33 -5.66 3.49
N LEU A 342 35.25 -6.98 3.74
CA LEU A 342 36.42 -7.87 3.70
C LEU A 342 37.03 -8.01 2.30
N ALA A 343 36.20 -7.94 1.27
CA ALA A 343 36.63 -7.94 -0.13
C ALA A 343 37.18 -6.58 -0.62
N GLY A 344 37.28 -5.58 0.26
CA GLY A 344 37.85 -4.27 -0.07
C GLY A 344 36.97 -3.42 -1.00
N MET A 345 35.63 -3.54 -0.92
CA MET A 345 34.72 -2.71 -1.71
C MET A 345 34.66 -1.28 -1.14
N ASP A 346 35.78 -0.58 -1.19
CA ASP A 346 36.00 0.72 -0.51
C ASP A 346 35.75 1.95 -1.39
N ARG A 347 35.32 1.76 -2.63
CA ARG A 347 34.98 2.87 -3.54
C ARG A 347 34.01 3.82 -2.88
N ILE A 348 34.31 5.14 -2.92
CA ILE A 348 33.42 6.17 -2.41
C ILE A 348 32.26 6.38 -3.38
N VAL A 349 31.06 6.33 -2.84
CA VAL A 349 29.81 6.59 -3.53
C VAL A 349 29.07 7.73 -2.85
N MET A 350 28.42 8.58 -3.65
CA MET A 350 27.60 9.66 -3.12
C MET A 350 26.19 9.13 -2.85
N VAL A 351 25.76 9.20 -1.60
CA VAL A 351 24.45 8.74 -1.14
C VAL A 351 23.62 9.94 -0.72
N GLN A 352 22.41 10.04 -1.20
CA GLN A 352 21.50 11.06 -0.71
C GLN A 352 21.04 10.71 0.71
N ASP A 353 21.34 11.57 1.68
CA ASP A 353 20.78 11.43 3.03
C ASP A 353 19.26 11.57 2.97
N PRO A 354 18.51 10.59 3.48
CA PRO A 354 17.06 10.59 3.34
C PRO A 354 16.32 11.66 4.14
N LYS A 355 17.00 12.30 5.12
CA LYS A 355 16.43 13.33 5.99
C LYS A 355 16.80 14.73 5.53
N THR A 356 18.07 14.96 5.25
CA THR A 356 18.61 16.27 4.86
C THR A 356 18.58 16.51 3.36
N LEU A 357 18.47 15.44 2.55
CA LEU A 357 18.56 15.43 1.08
C LEU A 357 19.94 15.87 0.55
N SER A 358 20.93 16.04 1.40
CA SER A 358 22.30 16.32 1.00
C SER A 358 23.01 15.07 0.50
N ALA A 359 23.95 15.23 -0.42
CA ALA A 359 24.81 14.14 -0.86
C ALA A 359 25.91 13.90 0.16
N VAL A 360 26.01 12.67 0.67
CA VAL A 360 26.98 12.25 1.70
C VAL A 360 27.88 11.16 1.10
N PRO A 361 29.22 11.30 1.17
CA PRO A 361 30.13 10.27 0.74
C PRO A 361 30.07 9.06 1.72
N LYS A 362 29.95 7.85 1.15
CA LYS A 362 30.02 6.58 1.89
C LYS A 362 30.87 5.58 1.13
N ARG A 363 31.42 4.61 1.82
CA ARG A 363 32.06 3.48 1.16
C ARG A 363 31.01 2.54 0.60
N LEU A 364 31.29 1.92 -0.53
CA LEU A 364 30.34 1.04 -1.22
C LEU A 364 29.81 -0.07 -0.32
N TRP A 365 30.67 -0.68 0.50
CA TRP A 365 30.25 -1.73 1.44
C TRP A 365 29.26 -1.22 2.52
N GLU A 366 29.26 0.06 2.89
CA GLU A 366 28.34 0.62 3.87
C GLU A 366 26.91 0.75 3.37
N VAL A 367 26.72 0.73 2.06
CA VAL A 367 25.42 0.90 1.39
C VAL A 367 24.99 -0.34 0.59
N ALA A 368 25.83 -1.37 0.61
CA ALA A 368 25.53 -2.63 -0.04
C ALA A 368 24.31 -3.30 0.57
N SER A 369 23.51 -3.95 -0.23
CA SER A 369 22.33 -4.72 0.18
C SER A 369 21.95 -5.73 -0.91
N SER A 370 21.05 -6.64 -0.62
CA SER A 370 20.54 -7.59 -1.62
C SER A 370 19.97 -6.89 -2.88
N HIS A 371 19.49 -5.67 -2.74
CA HIS A 371 19.02 -4.89 -3.89
C HIS A 371 20.15 -4.35 -4.78
N LEU A 372 21.39 -4.22 -4.24
CA LEU A 372 22.58 -3.86 -5.00
C LEU A 372 22.87 -4.90 -6.09
N ALA A 373 22.73 -6.20 -5.80
CA ALA A 373 22.92 -7.25 -6.80
C ALA A 373 22.00 -7.10 -8.01
N ARG A 374 20.70 -6.85 -7.77
CA ARG A 374 19.74 -6.60 -8.85
C ARG A 374 20.06 -5.32 -9.64
N ARG A 375 20.49 -4.26 -8.96
CA ARG A 375 20.94 -3.01 -9.61
C ARG A 375 22.17 -3.26 -10.47
N THR A 376 23.14 -4.04 -9.99
CA THR A 376 24.33 -4.46 -10.71
C THR A 376 23.99 -5.17 -12.01
N PHE A 377 23.08 -6.15 -11.96
CA PHE A 377 22.60 -6.83 -13.17
C PHE A 377 21.99 -5.83 -14.18
N MET A 378 21.04 -5.03 -13.72
CA MET A 378 20.30 -4.11 -14.57
C MET A 378 21.21 -3.06 -15.23
N ALA A 379 22.10 -2.44 -14.46
CA ALA A 379 23.01 -1.43 -14.95
C ALA A 379 23.98 -2.00 -15.97
N ASN A 380 24.56 -3.18 -15.71
CA ASN A 380 25.50 -3.81 -16.63
C ASN A 380 24.79 -4.30 -17.91
N VAL A 381 23.60 -4.89 -17.84
CA VAL A 381 22.81 -5.25 -19.04
C VAL A 381 22.43 -4.01 -19.85
N PHE A 382 22.07 -2.92 -19.18
CA PHE A 382 21.75 -1.67 -19.89
C PHE A 382 22.99 -1.05 -20.55
N LYS A 383 24.15 -1.06 -19.88
CA LYS A 383 25.41 -0.59 -20.48
C LYS A 383 25.78 -1.36 -21.74
N GLU A 384 25.61 -2.68 -21.74
CA GLU A 384 25.92 -3.52 -22.90
C GLU A 384 24.93 -3.35 -24.05
N THR A 385 23.66 -3.14 -23.75
CA THR A 385 22.61 -3.18 -24.78
C THR A 385 22.13 -1.81 -25.21
N GLY A 386 22.28 -0.78 -24.38
CA GLY A 386 21.67 0.54 -24.56
C GLY A 386 20.14 0.52 -24.59
N SER A 387 19.51 -0.60 -24.24
CA SER A 387 18.09 -0.84 -24.45
C SER A 387 17.34 -1.07 -23.15
N GLU A 388 16.47 -0.14 -22.78
CA GLU A 388 15.53 -0.32 -21.67
C GLU A 388 14.61 -1.52 -21.89
N ARG A 389 14.16 -1.75 -23.12
CA ARG A 389 13.27 -2.85 -23.47
C ARG A 389 13.92 -4.22 -23.20
N ILE A 390 15.19 -4.38 -23.59
CA ILE A 390 15.94 -5.62 -23.35
C ILE A 390 16.16 -5.80 -21.85
N THR A 391 16.64 -4.78 -21.16
CA THR A 391 16.89 -4.83 -19.72
C THR A 391 15.62 -5.12 -18.91
N SER A 392 14.47 -4.55 -19.31
CA SER A 392 13.19 -4.81 -18.66
C SER A 392 12.70 -6.24 -18.87
N ALA A 393 12.95 -6.84 -20.05
CA ALA A 393 12.58 -8.22 -20.34
C ALA A 393 13.28 -9.22 -19.40
N PHE A 394 14.57 -9.00 -19.07
CA PHE A 394 15.32 -9.82 -18.11
C PHE A 394 14.82 -9.68 -16.66
N THR A 395 14.23 -8.57 -16.31
CA THR A 395 13.92 -8.25 -14.91
C THR A 395 12.43 -8.19 -14.62
N GLY A 396 11.57 -8.33 -15.66
CA GLY A 396 10.13 -8.27 -15.56
C GLY A 396 9.60 -6.92 -15.05
N HIS A 397 10.29 -5.83 -15.36
CA HIS A 397 9.79 -4.49 -15.11
C HIS A 397 8.81 -4.07 -16.21
N VAL A 398 7.83 -3.24 -15.83
CA VAL A 398 7.00 -2.55 -16.80
C VAL A 398 7.85 -1.45 -17.47
N ASN A 399 7.87 -1.44 -18.80
CA ASN A 399 8.57 -0.41 -19.57
C ASN A 399 8.08 0.98 -19.20
N GLY A 400 8.99 1.94 -19.08
CA GLY A 400 8.67 3.35 -18.77
C GLY A 400 8.27 3.60 -17.32
N SER A 401 8.43 2.62 -16.40
CA SER A 401 8.21 2.88 -14.99
C SER A 401 9.31 3.77 -14.40
N HIS A 402 8.95 4.80 -13.63
CA HIS A 402 9.91 5.66 -12.92
C HIS A 402 10.91 4.91 -12.05
N ALA A 403 10.52 3.74 -11.53
CA ALA A 403 11.44 2.90 -10.77
C ALA A 403 12.52 2.28 -11.67
N PHE A 404 12.20 2.01 -12.94
CA PHE A 404 13.11 1.38 -13.91
C PHE A 404 14.03 2.41 -14.57
N SER A 405 13.50 3.56 -15.00
CA SER A 405 14.28 4.63 -15.67
C SER A 405 15.47 5.12 -14.82
N ARG A 406 15.44 4.93 -13.52
CA ARG A 406 16.56 5.23 -12.62
C ARG A 406 17.78 4.33 -12.82
N TYR A 407 17.62 3.13 -13.40
CA TYR A 407 18.70 2.18 -13.63
C TYR A 407 19.22 2.20 -15.06
N THR A 408 18.60 3.01 -15.89
CA THR A 408 18.90 3.16 -17.31
C THR A 408 19.44 4.55 -17.64
N SER A 409 20.09 5.21 -16.66
CA SER A 409 20.78 6.47 -16.91
C SER A 409 22.01 6.26 -17.82
N VAL A 410 22.11 7.10 -18.82
CA VAL A 410 23.26 7.10 -19.74
C VAL A 410 24.40 7.80 -19.05
N ASP A 411 25.44 7.07 -18.66
CA ASP A 411 26.67 7.63 -18.09
C ASP A 411 27.66 8.07 -19.17
N ASP A 412 28.74 8.73 -18.74
CA ASP A 412 29.73 9.27 -19.69
C ASP A 412 30.53 8.16 -20.40
N GLU A 413 30.70 6.98 -19.74
CA GLU A 413 31.35 5.82 -20.40
C GLU A 413 30.51 5.31 -21.56
N MET A 414 29.18 5.25 -21.40
CA MET A 414 28.28 4.87 -22.49
C MET A 414 28.32 5.87 -23.64
N LYS A 415 28.34 7.18 -23.34
CA LYS A 415 28.46 8.20 -24.38
C LYS A 415 29.74 8.04 -25.20
N VAL A 416 30.87 7.81 -24.51
CA VAL A 416 32.17 7.57 -25.13
C VAL A 416 32.17 6.29 -25.97
N SER A 417 31.60 5.20 -25.45
CA SER A 417 31.50 3.91 -26.15
C SER A 417 30.69 4.03 -27.43
N VAL A 418 29.52 4.70 -27.40
CA VAL A 418 28.69 4.93 -28.58
C VAL A 418 29.48 5.69 -29.66
N LEU A 419 30.21 6.74 -29.29
CA LEU A 419 30.99 7.52 -30.24
C LEU A 419 32.20 6.74 -30.82
N LYS A 420 32.84 5.88 -30.04
CA LYS A 420 33.87 4.97 -30.52
C LYS A 420 33.32 3.98 -31.54
N ASN A 421 32.23 3.31 -31.21
CA ASN A 421 31.58 2.33 -32.10
C ASN A 421 31.05 2.93 -33.41
N MET A 422 30.69 4.21 -33.41
CA MET A 422 30.30 4.93 -34.63
C MET A 422 31.50 5.19 -35.55
N LYS A 423 32.72 5.33 -34.99
CA LYS A 423 33.96 5.54 -35.82
C LYS A 423 34.45 4.23 -36.46
N GLU A 424 34.21 3.10 -35.84
CA GLU A 424 34.65 1.77 -36.30
C GLU A 424 33.70 1.14 -37.34
N ARG A 425 32.52 1.72 -37.58
CA ARG A 425 31.56 1.28 -38.60
C ARG A 425 31.74 1.97 -39.99
N LYS A 426 32.92 2.52 -40.25
CA LYS A 426 33.36 2.93 -41.57
C LYS A 426 34.25 1.84 -42.15
#